data_f8ad1600c074a58989e6effd9415ac51
#
_entry.id   f8ad1600c074a58989e6effd9415ac51
#
_cell.length_a   1.000
_cell.length_b   1.000
_cell.length_c   1.000
_cell.angle_alpha   90.00
_cell.angle_beta   90.00
_cell.angle_gamma   90.00
#
_symmetry.space_group_name_H-M   'P 1'
#
loop_
_entity.id
_entity.type
_entity.pdbx_description
1 polymer ?
#
loop_
_entity_poly.entity_id
_entity_poly.type
_entity_poly.pdbx_seq_one_letter_code
_entity_poly.pdbx_strand_id
1 'polypeptide(L)'
;MRTKDELFRAAQREVAARRQQAVMQAETARRAAYAAHPALAEADNAHMRAGLGLAKAAALGGSIEAARAALTRADEALVAAVKEAGYEENAFTPAYRCPLCEDTGMRGGIPCSCVAEAARRLRREEINAASPLGLCQFASFEVARYSETIEPELGISPREYMGKLLNYCQTYAARFSQNSPNLLFMGHTGLGKTHLALAIADAVLEGGHDVLYTSAAALAAQLGREHFDYSTKDEWLAACQEADLLILDDLGTEYITPLTISVLYELINTRMLTHRPTIYTTNITDQTVFMARYTEKVASRMLGGCKMFKFFGADQRLK
;
A
#
# COMPACT_ATOMS: atom_id res chain seq x y z
N MET A 1 -1.90 12.32 -2.16
CA MET A 1 -1.41 10.92 -2.27
C MET A 1 -0.04 10.94 -2.91
N ARG A 2 0.84 10.06 -2.48
CA ARG A 2 2.22 9.96 -2.94
C ARG A 2 2.31 9.21 -4.27
N THR A 3 3.31 9.54 -5.09
CA THR A 3 3.71 8.71 -6.23
C THR A 3 4.23 7.35 -5.75
N LYS A 4 4.36 6.39 -6.65
CA LYS A 4 4.93 5.05 -6.34
C LYS A 4 6.34 5.16 -5.76
N ASP A 5 7.15 6.05 -6.33
CA ASP A 5 8.54 6.29 -5.90
C ASP A 5 8.62 6.94 -4.53
N GLU A 6 7.78 7.93 -4.26
CA GLU A 6 7.71 8.57 -2.93
C GLU A 6 7.25 7.61 -1.85
N LEU A 7 6.27 6.76 -2.19
CA LEU A 7 5.77 5.72 -1.30
C LEU A 7 6.87 4.71 -0.97
N PHE A 8 7.62 4.29 -2.00
CA PHE A 8 8.73 3.37 -1.83
C PHE A 8 9.85 3.97 -0.96
N ARG A 9 10.23 5.24 -1.21
CA ARG A 9 11.19 5.96 -0.37
C ARG A 9 10.72 6.12 1.07
N ALA A 10 9.42 6.36 1.28
CA ALA A 10 8.85 6.43 2.63
C ALA A 10 8.93 5.07 3.33
N ALA A 11 8.62 3.99 2.64
CA ALA A 11 8.75 2.63 3.15
C ALA A 11 10.19 2.26 3.51
N GLN A 12 11.15 2.64 2.67
CA GLN A 12 12.58 2.44 2.97
C GLN A 12 13.00 3.18 4.24
N ARG A 13 12.59 4.45 4.38
CA ARG A 13 12.89 5.24 5.60
C ARG A 13 12.28 4.61 6.85
N GLU A 14 11.06 4.08 6.76
CA GLU A 14 10.41 3.41 7.88
C GLU A 14 11.16 2.14 8.28
N VAL A 15 11.55 1.31 7.31
CA VAL A 15 12.33 0.08 7.58
C VAL A 15 13.67 0.42 8.22
N ALA A 16 14.36 1.46 7.73
CA ALA A 16 15.63 1.92 8.31
C ALA A 16 15.47 2.46 9.74
N ALA A 17 14.40 3.26 9.99
CA ALA A 17 14.09 3.77 11.33
C ALA A 17 13.81 2.64 12.32
N ARG A 18 13.09 1.61 11.88
CA ARG A 18 12.78 0.40 12.67
C ARG A 18 14.06 -0.35 13.06
N ARG A 19 15.03 -0.49 12.12
CA ARG A 19 16.35 -1.06 12.43
C ARG A 19 17.08 -0.25 13.49
N GLN A 20 17.13 1.06 13.31
CA GLN A 20 17.80 1.94 14.28
C GLN A 20 17.16 1.84 15.66
N GLN A 21 15.85 1.76 15.74
CA GLN A 21 15.13 1.59 17.00
C GLN A 21 15.47 0.25 17.67
N ALA A 22 15.51 -0.86 16.92
CA ALA A 22 15.89 -2.17 17.44
C ALA A 22 17.32 -2.18 18.01
N VAL A 23 18.28 -1.58 17.31
CA VAL A 23 19.66 -1.43 17.76
C VAL A 23 19.73 -0.59 19.04
N MET A 24 19.07 0.57 19.06
CA MET A 24 19.04 1.43 20.24
C MET A 24 18.42 0.75 21.47
N GLN A 25 17.35 -0.01 21.28
CA GLN A 25 16.71 -0.76 22.36
C GLN A 25 17.65 -1.84 22.92
N ALA A 26 18.32 -2.60 22.07
CA ALA A 26 19.28 -3.61 22.48
C ALA A 26 20.48 -2.99 23.23
N GLU A 27 21.02 -1.87 22.73
CA GLU A 27 22.11 -1.16 23.41
C GLU A 27 21.69 -0.58 24.75
N THR A 28 20.47 -0.03 24.84
CA THR A 28 19.94 0.52 26.09
C THR A 28 19.77 -0.59 27.13
N ALA A 29 19.19 -1.73 26.72
CA ALA A 29 19.05 -2.91 27.58
C ALA A 29 20.43 -3.42 28.07
N ARG A 30 21.41 -3.52 27.16
CA ARG A 30 22.78 -3.90 27.47
C ARG A 30 23.43 -2.95 28.48
N ARG A 31 23.34 -1.65 28.28
CA ARG A 31 23.89 -0.65 29.23
C ARG A 31 23.24 -0.75 30.61
N ALA A 32 21.93 -0.93 30.67
CA ALA A 32 21.23 -1.11 31.94
C ALA A 32 21.68 -2.42 32.67
N ALA A 33 21.83 -3.51 31.93
CA ALA A 33 22.32 -4.78 32.47
C ALA A 33 23.75 -4.64 33.00
N TYR A 34 24.63 -3.97 32.27
CA TYR A 34 26.03 -3.73 32.72
C TYR A 34 26.11 -2.86 33.96
N ALA A 35 25.23 -1.87 34.09
CA ALA A 35 25.17 -1.06 35.31
C ALA A 35 24.68 -1.87 36.53
N ALA A 36 23.76 -2.81 36.33
CA ALA A 36 23.24 -3.67 37.37
C ALA A 36 24.20 -4.86 37.73
N HIS A 37 24.95 -5.34 36.74
CA HIS A 37 25.82 -6.53 36.86
C HIS A 37 27.22 -6.22 36.31
N PRO A 38 28.14 -5.62 37.10
CA PRO A 38 29.50 -5.27 36.65
C PRO A 38 30.31 -6.43 36.08
N ALA A 39 30.13 -7.63 36.63
CA ALA A 39 30.79 -8.87 36.16
C ALA A 39 30.44 -9.20 34.70
N LEU A 40 29.19 -8.90 34.28
CA LEU A 40 28.76 -9.05 32.88
C LEU A 40 29.51 -8.08 31.96
N ALA A 41 29.70 -6.83 32.38
CA ALA A 41 30.48 -5.84 31.64
C ALA A 41 31.97 -6.26 31.52
N GLU A 42 32.55 -6.84 32.57
CA GLU A 42 33.94 -7.36 32.53
C GLU A 42 34.06 -8.52 31.55
N ALA A 43 33.10 -9.47 31.55
CA ALA A 43 33.09 -10.62 30.64
C ALA A 43 32.98 -10.18 29.18
N ASP A 44 32.09 -9.20 28.84
CA ASP A 44 31.95 -8.65 27.50
C ASP A 44 33.22 -7.91 27.04
N ASN A 45 33.84 -7.13 27.92
CA ASN A 45 35.12 -6.46 27.64
C ASN A 45 36.28 -7.51 27.42
N ALA A 46 36.26 -8.61 28.13
CA ALA A 46 37.22 -9.70 27.92
C ALA A 46 37.01 -10.39 26.57
N HIS A 47 35.75 -10.65 26.19
CA HIS A 47 35.37 -11.20 24.89
C HIS A 47 35.80 -10.26 23.75
N MET A 48 35.50 -8.95 23.82
CA MET A 48 35.95 -7.99 22.82
C MET A 48 37.47 -7.95 22.68
N ARG A 49 38.22 -7.98 23.80
CA ARG A 49 39.68 -8.01 23.75
C ARG A 49 40.23 -9.29 23.11
N ALA A 50 39.61 -10.42 23.38
CA ALA A 50 39.99 -11.71 22.75
C ALA A 50 39.72 -11.71 21.23
N GLY A 51 38.57 -11.13 20.79
CA GLY A 51 38.26 -10.94 19.37
C GLY A 51 39.25 -10.06 18.65
N LEU A 52 39.63 -8.93 19.27
CA LEU A 52 40.68 -8.03 18.72
C LEU A 52 42.05 -8.74 18.69
N GLY A 53 42.35 -9.61 19.69
CA GLY A 53 43.56 -10.43 19.71
C GLY A 53 43.62 -11.39 18.52
N LEU A 54 42.51 -12.06 18.20
CA LEU A 54 42.44 -12.95 17.05
C LEU A 54 42.61 -12.17 15.71
N ALA A 55 41.97 -11.02 15.56
CA ALA A 55 42.15 -10.19 14.38
C ALA A 55 43.60 -9.72 14.21
N LYS A 56 44.27 -9.33 15.31
CA LYS A 56 45.71 -8.94 15.27
C LYS A 56 46.60 -10.13 14.91
N ALA A 57 46.36 -11.33 15.50
CA ALA A 57 47.14 -12.51 15.17
C ALA A 57 47.03 -12.87 13.68
N ALA A 58 45.84 -12.75 13.10
CA ALA A 58 45.61 -13.01 11.69
C ALA A 58 46.29 -11.96 10.76
N ALA A 59 46.32 -10.69 11.17
CA ALA A 59 46.90 -9.61 10.37
C ALA A 59 48.42 -9.45 10.48
N LEU A 60 48.97 -9.73 11.66
CA LEU A 60 50.40 -9.46 12.01
C LEU A 60 51.23 -10.73 12.19
N GLY A 61 50.71 -11.91 11.93
CA GLY A 61 51.50 -13.16 11.96
C GLY A 61 51.71 -13.76 13.34
N GLY A 62 50.68 -13.69 14.22
CA GLY A 62 50.70 -14.39 15.54
C GLY A 62 50.12 -15.79 15.49
N SER A 63 50.12 -16.50 16.66
CA SER A 63 49.46 -17.80 16.79
C SER A 63 47.96 -17.67 16.73
N ILE A 64 47.36 -17.98 15.56
CA ILE A 64 45.91 -17.96 15.32
C ILE A 64 45.20 -18.99 16.23
N GLU A 65 45.83 -20.16 16.45
CA GLU A 65 45.26 -21.23 17.26
C GLU A 65 45.12 -20.82 18.75
N ALA A 66 46.14 -20.20 19.31
CA ALA A 66 46.10 -19.71 20.69
C ALA A 66 45.08 -18.56 20.85
N ALA A 67 45.01 -17.65 19.88
CA ALA A 67 44.06 -16.53 19.87
C ALA A 67 42.60 -17.03 19.72
N ARG A 68 42.35 -18.05 18.90
CA ARG A 68 41.04 -18.71 18.77
C ARG A 68 40.60 -19.39 20.07
N ALA A 69 41.52 -20.14 20.72
CA ALA A 69 41.23 -20.76 22.01
C ALA A 69 40.91 -19.73 23.11
N ALA A 70 41.57 -18.56 23.09
CA ALA A 70 41.28 -17.47 24.02
C ALA A 70 39.88 -16.84 23.74
N LEU A 71 39.48 -16.70 22.50
CA LEU A 71 38.14 -16.20 22.13
C LEU A 71 37.05 -17.19 22.58
N THR A 72 37.23 -18.50 22.33
CA THR A 72 36.25 -19.52 22.77
C THR A 72 36.04 -19.49 24.29
N ARG A 73 37.13 -19.40 25.09
CA ARG A 73 37.00 -19.28 26.54
C ARG A 73 36.29 -18.00 26.99
N ALA A 74 36.53 -16.90 26.27
CA ALA A 74 35.86 -15.62 26.57
C ALA A 74 34.37 -15.65 26.18
N ASP A 75 34.00 -16.33 25.09
CA ASP A 75 32.63 -16.63 24.71
C ASP A 75 31.86 -17.39 25.79
N GLU A 76 32.46 -18.53 26.26
CA GLU A 76 31.88 -19.37 27.30
C GLU A 76 31.67 -18.59 28.62
N ALA A 77 32.66 -17.77 29.00
CA ALA A 77 32.56 -16.90 30.16
C ALA A 77 31.48 -15.83 30.05
N LEU A 78 31.31 -15.22 28.85
CA LEU A 78 30.25 -14.25 28.60
C LEU A 78 28.86 -14.89 28.67
N VAL A 79 28.67 -16.07 28.06
CA VAL A 79 27.40 -16.80 28.12
C VAL A 79 27.07 -17.19 29.58
N ALA A 80 28.04 -17.62 30.36
CA ALA A 80 27.84 -17.89 31.78
C ALA A 80 27.42 -16.64 32.56
N ALA A 81 28.12 -15.53 32.37
CA ALA A 81 27.81 -14.25 33.02
C ALA A 81 26.41 -13.70 32.66
N VAL A 82 25.96 -13.88 31.40
CA VAL A 82 24.59 -13.51 30.95
C VAL A 82 23.55 -14.33 31.74
N LYS A 83 23.76 -15.65 31.87
CA LYS A 83 22.85 -16.56 32.60
C LYS A 83 22.83 -16.27 34.10
N GLU A 84 23.98 -16.03 34.70
CA GLU A 84 24.10 -15.68 36.12
C GLU A 84 23.41 -14.35 36.44
N ALA A 85 23.45 -13.41 35.53
CA ALA A 85 22.71 -12.12 35.61
C ALA A 85 21.20 -12.28 35.41
N GLY A 86 20.69 -13.48 35.06
CA GLY A 86 19.26 -13.75 34.87
C GLY A 86 18.72 -13.38 33.48
N TYR A 87 19.57 -13.17 32.49
CA TYR A 87 19.17 -12.87 31.13
C TYR A 87 19.24 -14.10 30.22
N GLU A 88 18.46 -14.05 29.14
CA GLU A 88 18.58 -15.00 28.02
C GLU A 88 19.81 -14.65 27.17
N GLU A 89 20.36 -15.64 26.48
CA GLU A 89 21.57 -15.51 25.66
C GLU A 89 21.45 -14.42 24.57
N ASN A 90 20.24 -14.23 24.04
CA ASN A 90 19.92 -13.23 23.00
C ASN A 90 19.36 -11.88 23.50
N ALA A 91 19.33 -11.67 24.83
CA ALA A 91 18.69 -10.51 25.46
C ALA A 91 19.22 -9.16 24.98
N PHE A 92 20.44 -9.10 24.47
CA PHE A 92 21.09 -7.87 24.00
C PHE A 92 21.30 -7.85 22.48
N THR A 93 20.69 -8.79 21.75
CA THR A 93 20.68 -8.76 20.28
C THR A 93 19.50 -7.92 19.78
N PRO A 94 19.70 -7.09 18.73
CA PRO A 94 18.60 -6.31 18.18
C PRO A 94 17.49 -7.21 17.65
N ALA A 95 16.25 -6.97 18.07
CA ALA A 95 15.06 -7.69 17.61
C ALA A 95 14.57 -7.12 16.27
N TYR A 96 15.15 -7.56 15.18
CA TYR A 96 14.74 -7.14 13.84
C TYR A 96 13.40 -7.76 13.45
N ARG A 97 12.52 -6.93 12.85
CA ARG A 97 11.20 -7.40 12.40
C ARG A 97 11.29 -8.26 11.14
N CYS A 98 12.21 -7.95 10.22
CA CYS A 98 12.44 -8.73 9.02
C CYS A 98 13.66 -9.62 9.18
N PRO A 99 13.51 -10.96 9.30
CA PRO A 99 14.64 -11.87 9.45
C PRO A 99 15.46 -12.02 8.16
N LEU A 100 14.90 -11.64 7.00
CA LEU A 100 15.57 -11.80 5.71
C LEU A 100 16.64 -10.74 5.44
N CYS A 101 16.42 -9.51 5.90
CA CYS A 101 17.35 -8.41 5.67
C CYS A 101 17.76 -7.71 6.99
N GLU A 102 17.29 -8.17 8.13
CA GLU A 102 17.54 -7.55 9.44
C GLU A 102 17.20 -6.04 9.42
N ASP A 103 16.06 -5.71 8.82
CA ASP A 103 15.55 -4.36 8.63
C ASP A 103 16.53 -3.39 7.92
N THR A 104 17.48 -3.90 7.11
CA THR A 104 18.28 -3.06 6.21
C THR A 104 17.48 -2.57 5.00
N GLY A 105 16.36 -3.23 4.68
CA GLY A 105 15.55 -2.97 3.50
C GLY A 105 16.16 -3.49 2.19
N MET A 106 17.37 -4.08 2.24
CA MET A 106 18.09 -4.58 1.06
C MET A 106 18.57 -6.01 1.28
N ARG A 107 18.60 -6.79 0.17
CA ARG A 107 19.14 -8.15 0.17
C ARG A 107 19.93 -8.37 -1.12
N GLY A 108 21.25 -8.50 -1.01
CA GLY A 108 22.11 -8.70 -2.19
C GLY A 108 22.00 -7.58 -3.23
N GLY A 109 21.82 -6.32 -2.80
CA GLY A 109 21.67 -5.17 -3.71
C GLY A 109 20.27 -4.95 -4.26
N ILE A 110 19.29 -5.82 -3.91
CA ILE A 110 17.90 -5.73 -4.35
C ILE A 110 17.02 -5.34 -3.15
N PRO A 111 15.96 -4.51 -3.32
CA PRO A 111 15.01 -4.21 -2.26
C PRO A 111 14.38 -5.48 -1.67
N CYS A 112 14.32 -5.55 -0.34
CA CYS A 112 13.71 -6.66 0.37
C CYS A 112 12.17 -6.59 0.29
N SER A 113 11.49 -7.74 0.32
CA SER A 113 10.02 -7.81 0.32
C SER A 113 9.38 -6.99 1.46
N CYS A 114 10.05 -6.84 2.59
CA CYS A 114 9.55 -6.03 3.71
C CYS A 114 9.36 -4.54 3.35
N VAL A 115 10.13 -4.01 2.39
CA VAL A 115 9.93 -2.64 1.88
C VAL A 115 8.66 -2.56 1.02
N ALA A 116 8.43 -3.56 0.15
CA ALA A 116 7.20 -3.63 -0.64
C ALA A 116 5.96 -3.79 0.25
N GLU A 117 6.04 -4.59 1.31
CA GLU A 117 4.97 -4.73 2.32
C GLU A 117 4.70 -3.41 3.06
N ALA A 118 5.74 -2.70 3.47
CA ALA A 118 5.61 -1.38 4.10
C ALA A 118 4.98 -0.37 3.12
N ALA A 119 5.37 -0.37 1.85
CA ALA A 119 4.79 0.49 0.83
C ALA A 119 3.30 0.19 0.61
N ARG A 120 2.89 -1.10 0.52
CA ARG A 120 1.48 -1.48 0.43
C ARG A 120 0.68 -1.03 1.65
N ARG A 121 1.21 -1.20 2.86
CA ARG A 121 0.56 -0.73 4.08
C ARG A 121 0.37 0.79 4.07
N LEU A 122 1.39 1.55 3.70
CA LEU A 122 1.29 3.01 3.58
C LEU A 122 0.25 3.42 2.53
N ARG A 123 0.16 2.73 1.40
CA ARG A 123 -0.87 2.98 0.39
C ARG A 123 -2.28 2.68 0.91
N ARG A 124 -2.45 1.58 1.66
CA ARG A 124 -3.73 1.27 2.33
C ARG A 124 -4.16 2.38 3.28
N GLU A 125 -3.23 2.92 4.06
CA GLU A 125 -3.50 4.04 4.97
C GLU A 125 -3.94 5.30 4.20
N GLU A 126 -3.31 5.60 3.06
CA GLU A 126 -3.72 6.72 2.21
C GLU A 126 -5.14 6.54 1.63
N ILE A 127 -5.46 5.35 1.14
CA ILE A 127 -6.79 5.05 0.59
C ILE A 127 -7.83 5.13 1.71
N ASN A 128 -7.55 4.56 2.88
CA ASN A 128 -8.45 4.61 4.02
C ASN A 128 -8.72 6.04 4.50
N ALA A 129 -7.72 6.92 4.42
CA ALA A 129 -7.88 8.34 4.76
C ALA A 129 -8.64 9.14 3.68
N ALA A 130 -8.56 8.73 2.41
CA ALA A 130 -9.19 9.42 1.29
C ALA A 130 -10.63 8.97 1.03
N SER A 131 -10.95 7.70 1.35
CA SER A 131 -12.28 7.13 1.11
C SER A 131 -13.14 7.17 2.36
N PRO A 132 -14.42 7.56 2.27
CA PRO A 132 -15.35 7.53 3.40
C PRO A 132 -15.68 6.11 3.90
N LEU A 133 -15.44 5.08 3.09
CA LEU A 133 -15.66 3.68 3.46
C LEU A 133 -14.37 2.98 3.90
N GLY A 134 -13.19 3.56 3.63
CA GLY A 134 -11.93 2.84 3.69
C GLY A 134 -11.87 1.71 2.64
N LEU A 135 -10.83 0.88 2.69
CA LEU A 135 -10.75 -0.31 1.85
C LEU A 135 -11.83 -1.32 2.26
N CYS A 136 -12.53 -1.86 1.28
CA CYS A 136 -13.55 -2.88 1.44
C CYS A 136 -13.01 -4.24 1.00
N GLN A 137 -13.66 -5.32 1.45
CA GLN A 137 -13.37 -6.67 0.99
C GLN A 137 -14.56 -7.24 0.22
N PHE A 138 -14.31 -8.14 -0.74
CA PHE A 138 -15.40 -8.83 -1.45
C PHE A 138 -16.31 -9.62 -0.52
N ALA A 139 -15.76 -10.17 0.57
CA ALA A 139 -16.52 -10.90 1.57
C ALA A 139 -17.56 -10.04 2.31
N SER A 140 -17.34 -8.72 2.40
CA SER A 140 -18.29 -7.79 3.02
C SER A 140 -19.38 -7.30 2.06
N PHE A 141 -19.36 -7.72 0.79
CA PHE A 141 -20.39 -7.38 -0.19
C PHE A 141 -21.55 -8.36 -0.12
N GLU A 142 -22.59 -8.00 0.59
CA GLU A 142 -23.74 -8.87 0.88
C GLU A 142 -24.75 -8.88 -0.28
N VAL A 143 -24.61 -9.84 -1.21
CA VAL A 143 -25.53 -10.01 -2.35
C VAL A 143 -26.97 -10.28 -1.88
N ALA A 144 -27.15 -10.88 -0.70
CA ALA A 144 -28.47 -11.17 -0.12
C ALA A 144 -29.32 -9.92 0.16
N ARG A 145 -28.70 -8.74 0.27
CA ARG A 145 -29.45 -7.47 0.46
C ARG A 145 -30.20 -7.01 -0.78
N TYR A 146 -29.85 -7.51 -1.97
CA TYR A 146 -30.55 -7.16 -3.21
C TYR A 146 -31.83 -7.95 -3.39
N SER A 147 -32.82 -7.37 -4.09
CA SER A 147 -34.12 -7.99 -4.32
C SER A 147 -34.02 -9.24 -5.19
N GLU A 148 -34.84 -10.24 -4.88
CA GLU A 148 -35.06 -11.42 -5.73
C GLU A 148 -36.15 -11.21 -6.78
N THR A 149 -36.89 -10.10 -6.72
CA THR A 149 -37.92 -9.76 -7.68
C THR A 149 -37.27 -9.49 -9.05
N ILE A 150 -37.76 -10.10 -10.09
CA ILE A 150 -37.25 -9.90 -11.44
C ILE A 150 -37.51 -8.47 -11.89
N GLU A 151 -36.45 -7.80 -12.32
CA GLU A 151 -36.53 -6.46 -12.91
C GLU A 151 -36.83 -6.60 -14.42
N PRO A 152 -37.90 -5.96 -14.93
CA PRO A 152 -38.28 -6.11 -16.35
C PRO A 152 -37.17 -5.71 -17.32
N GLU A 153 -36.38 -4.68 -16.99
CA GLU A 153 -35.25 -4.22 -17.84
C GLU A 153 -34.08 -5.21 -17.90
N LEU A 154 -33.92 -6.03 -16.85
CA LEU A 154 -32.81 -6.97 -16.74
C LEU A 154 -33.19 -8.41 -17.18
N GLY A 155 -34.47 -8.76 -17.06
CA GLY A 155 -34.95 -10.14 -17.23
C GLY A 155 -34.49 -11.12 -16.14
N ILE A 156 -33.76 -10.63 -15.13
CA ILE A 156 -33.28 -11.37 -13.95
C ILE A 156 -33.47 -10.52 -12.69
N SER A 157 -33.30 -11.12 -11.52
CA SER A 157 -33.36 -10.33 -10.27
C SER A 157 -32.08 -9.50 -10.06
N PRO A 158 -32.16 -8.35 -9.37
CA PRO A 158 -31.02 -7.59 -8.94
C PRO A 158 -30.00 -8.44 -8.16
N ARG A 159 -30.48 -9.38 -7.32
CA ARG A 159 -29.61 -10.29 -6.56
C ARG A 159 -28.78 -11.18 -7.48
N GLU A 160 -29.39 -11.80 -8.47
CA GLU A 160 -28.69 -12.64 -9.45
C GLU A 160 -27.69 -11.82 -10.27
N TYR A 161 -28.10 -10.64 -10.73
CA TYR A 161 -27.23 -9.75 -11.50
C TYR A 161 -26.01 -9.30 -10.69
N MET A 162 -26.23 -8.84 -9.44
CA MET A 162 -25.16 -8.38 -8.55
C MET A 162 -24.23 -9.52 -8.13
N GLY A 163 -24.72 -10.75 -8.03
CA GLY A 163 -23.90 -11.94 -7.83
C GLY A 163 -22.96 -12.20 -9.01
N LYS A 164 -23.49 -12.10 -10.24
CA LYS A 164 -22.65 -12.20 -11.47
C LYS A 164 -21.62 -11.07 -11.54
N LEU A 165 -22.00 -9.85 -11.19
CA LEU A 165 -21.10 -8.70 -11.15
C LEU A 165 -20.00 -8.88 -10.10
N LEU A 166 -20.34 -9.36 -8.89
CA LEU A 166 -19.37 -9.66 -7.85
C LEU A 166 -18.32 -10.68 -8.34
N ASN A 167 -18.76 -11.78 -8.95
CA ASN A 167 -17.86 -12.79 -9.52
C ASN A 167 -16.95 -12.22 -10.62
N TYR A 168 -17.50 -11.31 -11.45
CA TYR A 168 -16.70 -10.60 -12.44
C TYR A 168 -15.61 -9.73 -11.78
N CYS A 169 -15.97 -8.95 -10.75
CA CYS A 169 -15.04 -8.09 -10.02
C CYS A 169 -13.93 -8.89 -9.31
N GLN A 170 -14.27 -10.04 -8.72
CA GLN A 170 -13.30 -10.96 -8.13
C GLN A 170 -12.33 -11.51 -9.18
N THR A 171 -12.85 -11.95 -10.32
CA THR A 171 -12.03 -12.45 -11.46
C THR A 171 -11.15 -11.35 -12.03
N TYR A 172 -11.69 -10.14 -12.17
CA TYR A 172 -10.94 -8.96 -12.62
C TYR A 172 -9.74 -8.68 -11.71
N ALA A 173 -9.97 -8.63 -10.40
CA ALA A 173 -8.92 -8.35 -9.43
C ALA A 173 -7.86 -9.47 -9.37
N ALA A 174 -8.28 -10.74 -9.41
CA ALA A 174 -7.37 -11.89 -9.39
C ALA A 174 -6.49 -12.00 -10.65
N ARG A 175 -6.96 -11.47 -11.80
CA ARG A 175 -6.24 -11.47 -13.07
C ARG A 175 -5.76 -10.09 -13.50
N PHE A 176 -5.69 -9.17 -12.55
CA PHE A 176 -5.34 -7.78 -12.84
C PHE A 176 -3.97 -7.67 -13.51
N SER A 177 -3.90 -6.85 -14.54
CA SER A 177 -2.69 -6.50 -15.27
C SER A 177 -2.87 -5.13 -15.93
N GLN A 178 -1.81 -4.57 -16.50
CA GLN A 178 -1.89 -3.32 -17.27
C GLN A 178 -2.81 -3.42 -18.50
N ASN A 179 -3.10 -4.63 -18.98
CA ASN A 179 -4.05 -4.85 -20.09
C ASN A 179 -5.49 -5.09 -19.61
N SER A 180 -5.76 -4.98 -18.34
CA SER A 180 -7.13 -5.09 -17.80
C SER A 180 -7.99 -3.94 -18.34
N PRO A 181 -9.29 -4.18 -18.66
CA PRO A 181 -10.15 -3.13 -19.18
C PRO A 181 -10.46 -2.07 -18.13
N ASN A 182 -10.72 -0.85 -18.57
CA ASN A 182 -11.36 0.15 -17.73
C ASN A 182 -12.78 -0.29 -17.36
N LEU A 183 -13.22 0.05 -16.14
CA LEU A 183 -14.57 -0.26 -15.68
C LEU A 183 -15.33 1.05 -15.40
N LEU A 184 -16.63 1.07 -15.73
CA LEU A 184 -17.53 2.15 -15.37
C LEU A 184 -18.73 1.58 -14.62
N PHE A 185 -18.84 1.91 -13.33
CA PHE A 185 -19.95 1.53 -12.46
C PHE A 185 -20.97 2.67 -12.40
N MET A 186 -22.15 2.45 -12.92
CA MET A 186 -23.23 3.43 -13.01
C MET A 186 -24.44 2.98 -12.19
N GLY A 187 -25.10 3.89 -11.50
CA GLY A 187 -26.31 3.57 -10.73
C GLY A 187 -26.56 4.57 -9.62
N HIS A 188 -27.74 4.55 -9.04
CA HIS A 188 -28.12 5.45 -7.94
C HIS A 188 -27.22 5.31 -6.72
N THR A 189 -27.32 6.25 -5.81
CA THR A 189 -26.57 6.23 -4.54
C THR A 189 -26.95 5.01 -3.71
N GLY A 190 -25.98 4.48 -2.93
CA GLY A 190 -26.21 3.36 -2.00
C GLY A 190 -26.28 1.97 -2.63
N LEU A 191 -26.00 1.82 -3.93
CA LEU A 191 -26.05 0.52 -4.62
C LEU A 191 -24.73 -0.29 -4.58
N GLY A 192 -23.72 0.14 -3.81
CA GLY A 192 -22.47 -0.63 -3.63
C GLY A 192 -21.39 -0.39 -4.68
N LYS A 193 -21.49 0.64 -5.56
CA LYS A 193 -20.47 0.96 -6.58
C LYS A 193 -19.09 1.18 -5.97
N THR A 194 -18.98 2.15 -5.05
CA THR A 194 -17.75 2.48 -4.33
C THR A 194 -17.24 1.28 -3.54
N HIS A 195 -18.13 0.48 -2.91
CA HIS A 195 -17.76 -0.73 -2.19
C HIS A 195 -17.02 -1.73 -3.10
N LEU A 196 -17.60 -2.08 -4.25
CA LEU A 196 -16.94 -3.02 -5.18
C LEU A 196 -15.66 -2.44 -5.78
N ALA A 197 -15.61 -1.14 -6.07
CA ALA A 197 -14.38 -0.49 -6.53
C ALA A 197 -13.26 -0.60 -5.48
N LEU A 198 -13.57 -0.37 -4.21
CA LEU A 198 -12.61 -0.49 -3.10
C LEU A 198 -12.26 -1.95 -2.77
N ALA A 199 -13.16 -2.90 -2.98
CA ALA A 199 -12.86 -4.31 -2.84
C ALA A 199 -11.89 -4.81 -3.95
N ILE A 200 -12.04 -4.30 -5.18
CA ILE A 200 -11.07 -4.52 -6.25
C ILE A 200 -9.72 -3.90 -5.87
N ALA A 201 -9.71 -2.65 -5.34
CA ALA A 201 -8.50 -1.97 -4.89
C ALA A 201 -7.72 -2.80 -3.87
N ASP A 202 -8.40 -3.33 -2.86
CA ASP A 202 -7.79 -4.16 -1.81
C ASP A 202 -7.12 -5.40 -2.40
N ALA A 203 -7.83 -6.14 -3.25
CA ALA A 203 -7.31 -7.35 -3.87
C ALA A 203 -6.16 -7.07 -4.86
N VAL A 204 -6.21 -5.96 -5.61
CA VAL A 204 -5.15 -5.56 -6.54
C VAL A 204 -3.89 -5.12 -5.79
N LEU A 205 -4.03 -4.41 -4.65
CA LEU A 205 -2.92 -4.08 -3.74
C LEU A 205 -2.28 -5.34 -3.15
N GLU A 206 -3.09 -6.33 -2.74
CA GLU A 206 -2.57 -7.63 -2.28
C GLU A 206 -1.78 -8.34 -3.37
N GLY A 207 -2.22 -8.24 -4.62
CA GLY A 207 -1.51 -8.74 -5.80
C GLY A 207 -0.18 -8.03 -6.10
N GLY A 208 0.18 -6.98 -5.32
CA GLY A 208 1.47 -6.27 -5.45
C GLY A 208 1.46 -5.09 -6.42
N HIS A 209 0.30 -4.69 -6.92
CA HIS A 209 0.15 -3.54 -7.81
C HIS A 209 -0.10 -2.25 -7.02
N ASP A 210 0.31 -1.11 -7.56
CA ASP A 210 0.02 0.19 -6.97
C ASP A 210 -1.39 0.66 -7.34
N VAL A 211 -2.17 1.04 -6.34
CA VAL A 211 -3.55 1.52 -6.51
C VAL A 211 -3.70 2.91 -5.93
N LEU A 212 -4.32 3.81 -6.67
CA LEU A 212 -4.67 5.13 -6.18
C LEU A 212 -6.18 5.31 -6.20
N TYR A 213 -6.73 5.88 -5.12
CA TYR A 213 -8.14 6.24 -5.00
C TYR A 213 -8.28 7.74 -4.83
N THR A 214 -9.18 8.34 -5.60
CA THR A 214 -9.63 9.72 -5.37
C THR A 214 -11.09 9.88 -5.79
N SER A 215 -11.83 10.78 -5.13
CA SER A 215 -13.13 11.19 -5.65
C SER A 215 -12.98 12.31 -6.69
N ALA A 216 -13.94 12.40 -7.61
CA ALA A 216 -13.97 13.48 -8.60
C ALA A 216 -13.98 14.87 -7.95
N ALA A 217 -14.70 15.02 -6.82
CA ALA A 217 -14.71 16.27 -6.05
C ALA A 217 -13.34 16.59 -5.43
N ALA A 218 -12.63 15.58 -4.88
CA ALA A 218 -11.29 15.76 -4.33
C ALA A 218 -10.27 16.11 -5.43
N LEU A 219 -10.38 15.47 -6.61
CA LEU A 219 -9.60 15.81 -7.80
C LEU A 219 -9.78 17.30 -8.17
N ALA A 220 -11.03 17.74 -8.31
CA ALA A 220 -11.33 19.13 -8.67
C ALA A 220 -10.84 20.14 -7.59
N ALA A 221 -10.99 19.78 -6.31
CA ALA A 221 -10.52 20.62 -5.21
C ALA A 221 -8.99 20.73 -5.16
N GLN A 222 -8.27 19.64 -5.46
CA GLN A 222 -6.81 19.65 -5.52
C GLN A 222 -6.30 20.53 -6.67
N LEU A 223 -6.91 20.43 -7.84
CA LEU A 223 -6.60 21.28 -8.99
C LEU A 223 -6.77 22.77 -8.68
N GLY A 224 -7.80 23.11 -7.91
CA GLY A 224 -8.03 24.48 -7.46
C GLY A 224 -6.93 25.03 -6.54
N ARG A 225 -6.32 24.18 -5.69
CA ARG A 225 -5.22 24.56 -4.82
C ARG A 225 -3.89 24.68 -5.56
N GLU A 226 -3.60 23.73 -6.44
CA GLU A 226 -2.35 23.70 -7.22
C GLU A 226 -2.26 24.87 -8.21
N HIS A 227 -3.39 25.42 -8.64
CA HIS A 227 -3.41 26.60 -9.51
C HIS A 227 -2.82 27.85 -8.82
N PHE A 228 -2.82 27.90 -7.48
CA PHE A 228 -2.26 28.99 -6.68
C PHE A 228 -0.84 28.71 -6.13
N ASP A 229 -0.42 27.47 -6.13
CA ASP A 229 0.91 27.06 -5.63
C ASP A 229 1.73 26.37 -6.73
N TYR A 230 2.66 27.15 -7.32
CA TYR A 230 3.54 26.68 -8.42
C TYR A 230 4.54 25.59 -8.01
N SER A 231 4.72 25.33 -6.71
CA SER A 231 5.77 24.43 -6.20
C SER A 231 5.35 22.95 -6.08
N THR A 232 4.04 22.63 -6.10
CA THR A 232 3.51 21.27 -5.91
C THR A 232 2.76 20.71 -7.12
N LYS A 233 2.90 21.39 -8.26
CA LYS A 233 1.99 21.28 -9.43
C LYS A 233 1.88 19.92 -10.09
N ASP A 234 2.91 19.10 -10.06
CA ASP A 234 2.96 17.92 -10.94
C ASP A 234 2.88 16.57 -10.20
N GLU A 235 3.19 16.55 -8.90
CA GLU A 235 3.39 15.29 -8.18
C GLU A 235 2.09 14.48 -8.00
N TRP A 236 0.99 15.16 -7.65
CA TRP A 236 -0.28 14.46 -7.40
C TRP A 236 -0.96 13.97 -8.69
N LEU A 237 -0.95 14.79 -9.76
CA LEU A 237 -1.47 14.39 -11.07
C LEU A 237 -0.62 13.27 -11.66
N ALA A 238 0.70 13.37 -11.51
CA ALA A 238 1.62 12.32 -11.89
C ALA A 238 1.31 11.01 -11.14
N ALA A 239 1.03 11.06 -9.82
CA ALA A 239 0.61 9.89 -9.07
C ALA A 239 -0.67 9.25 -9.65
N CYS A 240 -1.67 10.08 -10.02
CA CYS A 240 -2.88 9.59 -10.68
C CYS A 240 -2.61 8.98 -12.07
N GLN A 241 -1.66 9.54 -12.82
CA GLN A 241 -1.27 9.04 -14.13
C GLN A 241 -0.47 7.75 -14.04
N GLU A 242 0.40 7.60 -13.03
CA GLU A 242 1.37 6.51 -12.90
C GLU A 242 0.87 5.28 -12.13
N ALA A 243 -0.13 5.40 -11.28
CA ALA A 243 -0.68 4.27 -10.53
C ALA A 243 -1.09 3.12 -11.47
N ASP A 244 -0.81 1.88 -11.10
CA ASP A 244 -1.17 0.70 -11.91
C ASP A 244 -2.70 0.62 -12.06
N LEU A 245 -3.47 0.90 -11.01
CA LEU A 245 -4.92 1.07 -11.03
C LEU A 245 -5.31 2.41 -10.42
N LEU A 246 -6.15 3.18 -11.11
CA LEU A 246 -6.80 4.38 -10.56
C LEU A 246 -8.27 4.10 -10.31
N ILE A 247 -8.77 4.51 -9.13
CA ILE A 247 -10.21 4.61 -8.87
C ILE A 247 -10.58 6.08 -8.82
N LEU A 248 -11.43 6.49 -9.75
CA LEU A 248 -12.02 7.82 -9.79
C LEU A 248 -13.49 7.72 -9.42
N ASP A 249 -13.77 8.02 -8.15
CA ASP A 249 -15.06 7.75 -7.52
C ASP A 249 -15.99 8.97 -7.58
N ASP A 250 -17.30 8.71 -7.61
CA ASP A 250 -18.39 9.68 -7.56
C ASP A 250 -18.30 10.78 -8.63
N LEU A 251 -18.01 10.39 -9.89
CA LEU A 251 -18.13 11.30 -11.04
C LEU A 251 -19.54 11.88 -11.11
N GLY A 252 -19.61 13.20 -11.28
CA GLY A 252 -20.87 13.97 -11.30
C GLY A 252 -21.07 14.82 -10.05
N THR A 253 -20.24 14.67 -9.02
CA THR A 253 -20.32 15.47 -7.77
C THR A 253 -19.37 16.68 -7.77
N GLU A 254 -18.37 16.68 -8.64
CA GLU A 254 -17.38 17.74 -8.75
C GLU A 254 -17.93 18.99 -9.40
N TYR A 255 -17.31 20.15 -9.08
CA TYR A 255 -17.59 21.40 -9.76
C TYR A 255 -16.85 21.42 -11.09
N ILE A 256 -17.62 21.51 -12.19
CA ILE A 256 -17.09 21.51 -13.55
C ILE A 256 -16.63 22.91 -13.94
N THR A 257 -15.35 23.03 -14.27
CA THR A 257 -14.71 24.21 -14.87
C THR A 257 -14.00 23.79 -16.15
N PRO A 258 -13.62 24.73 -17.04
CA PRO A 258 -12.77 24.40 -18.19
C PRO A 258 -11.46 23.72 -17.79
N LEU A 259 -10.88 24.09 -16.64
CA LEU A 259 -9.68 23.48 -16.09
C LEU A 259 -9.95 22.02 -15.68
N THR A 260 -11.03 21.76 -14.92
CA THR A 260 -11.42 20.42 -14.51
C THR A 260 -11.60 19.49 -15.71
N ILE A 261 -12.29 19.95 -16.76
CA ILE A 261 -12.49 19.20 -18.01
C ILE A 261 -11.17 18.92 -18.72
N SER A 262 -10.28 19.91 -18.80
CA SER A 262 -8.97 19.75 -19.45
C SER A 262 -8.12 18.70 -18.74
N VAL A 263 -8.06 18.76 -17.42
CA VAL A 263 -7.25 17.81 -16.62
C VAL A 263 -7.87 16.41 -16.62
N LEU A 264 -9.21 16.30 -16.54
CA LEU A 264 -9.87 14.99 -16.68
C LEU A 264 -9.58 14.38 -18.06
N TYR A 265 -9.63 15.19 -19.12
CA TYR A 265 -9.29 14.72 -20.45
C TYR A 265 -7.85 14.23 -20.54
N GLU A 266 -6.90 15.02 -20.04
CA GLU A 266 -5.48 14.67 -20.02
C GLU A 266 -5.21 13.38 -19.21
N LEU A 267 -5.75 13.30 -18.01
CA LEU A 267 -5.62 12.13 -17.14
C LEU A 267 -6.14 10.86 -17.81
N ILE A 268 -7.36 10.91 -18.33
CA ILE A 268 -8.00 9.76 -19.00
C ILE A 268 -7.21 9.36 -20.24
N ASN A 269 -6.83 10.34 -21.06
CA ASN A 269 -6.11 10.11 -22.31
C ASN A 269 -4.71 9.52 -22.05
N THR A 270 -3.97 10.06 -21.10
CA THR A 270 -2.64 9.56 -20.72
C THR A 270 -2.73 8.13 -20.22
N ARG A 271 -3.69 7.81 -19.34
CA ARG A 271 -3.86 6.46 -18.82
C ARG A 271 -4.28 5.46 -19.89
N MET A 272 -5.14 5.86 -20.84
CA MET A 272 -5.50 5.04 -21.99
C MET A 272 -4.31 4.75 -22.89
N LEU A 273 -3.49 5.75 -23.20
CA LEU A 273 -2.30 5.61 -24.06
C LEU A 273 -1.21 4.77 -23.39
N THR A 274 -1.12 4.80 -22.07
CA THR A 274 -0.12 4.02 -21.30
C THR A 274 -0.67 2.68 -20.80
N HIS A 275 -1.86 2.27 -21.26
CA HIS A 275 -2.52 1.02 -20.86
C HIS A 275 -2.62 0.86 -19.34
N ARG A 276 -3.05 1.92 -18.63
CA ARG A 276 -3.24 1.91 -17.18
C ARG A 276 -4.73 1.89 -16.84
N PRO A 277 -5.26 0.77 -16.34
CA PRO A 277 -6.69 0.62 -16.02
C PRO A 277 -7.21 1.67 -15.04
N THR A 278 -8.44 2.12 -15.29
CA THR A 278 -9.15 3.03 -14.41
C THR A 278 -10.55 2.48 -14.13
N ILE A 279 -10.97 2.53 -12.87
CA ILE A 279 -12.35 2.26 -12.45
C ILE A 279 -13.01 3.58 -12.16
N TYR A 280 -14.10 3.84 -12.85
CA TYR A 280 -14.94 5.01 -12.64
C TYR A 280 -16.23 4.60 -11.94
N THR A 281 -16.71 5.42 -11.00
CA THR A 281 -18.07 5.30 -10.47
C THR A 281 -18.85 6.58 -10.72
N THR A 282 -20.15 6.47 -10.96
CA THR A 282 -21.03 7.63 -11.17
C THR A 282 -22.46 7.34 -10.74
N ASN A 283 -23.15 8.38 -10.27
CA ASN A 283 -24.57 8.34 -10.01
C ASN A 283 -25.41 8.78 -11.25
N ILE A 284 -24.76 9.24 -12.30
CA ILE A 284 -25.40 9.60 -13.56
C ILE A 284 -25.67 8.33 -14.35
N THR A 285 -26.94 7.96 -14.51
CA THR A 285 -27.37 6.75 -15.23
C THR A 285 -27.75 7.00 -16.68
N ASP A 286 -28.05 8.24 -17.04
CA ASP A 286 -28.40 8.68 -18.39
C ASP A 286 -27.13 9.12 -19.13
N GLN A 287 -26.86 8.48 -20.27
CA GLN A 287 -25.68 8.80 -21.09
C GLN A 287 -25.74 10.21 -21.68
N THR A 288 -26.94 10.72 -22.01
CA THR A 288 -27.11 12.08 -22.55
C THR A 288 -26.73 13.12 -21.51
N VAL A 289 -27.16 12.92 -20.26
CA VAL A 289 -26.80 13.77 -19.12
C VAL A 289 -25.29 13.70 -18.85
N PHE A 290 -24.71 12.50 -18.93
CA PHE A 290 -23.29 12.29 -18.75
C PHE A 290 -22.47 13.01 -19.83
N MET A 291 -22.86 12.89 -21.11
CA MET A 291 -22.22 13.56 -22.24
C MET A 291 -22.34 15.09 -22.14
N ALA A 292 -23.51 15.60 -21.76
CA ALA A 292 -23.70 17.02 -21.56
C ALA A 292 -22.81 17.62 -20.46
N ARG A 293 -22.55 16.84 -19.39
CA ARG A 293 -21.73 17.28 -18.27
C ARG A 293 -20.23 17.32 -18.59
N TYR A 294 -19.70 16.29 -19.27
CA TYR A 294 -18.24 16.08 -19.43
C TYR A 294 -17.70 16.47 -20.81
N THR A 295 -18.48 17.05 -21.68
CA THR A 295 -18.21 17.24 -23.09
C THR A 295 -18.11 15.91 -23.87
N GLU A 296 -18.39 15.97 -25.17
CA GLU A 296 -18.36 14.79 -26.03
C GLU A 296 -17.00 14.07 -26.02
N LYS A 297 -15.90 14.82 -26.00
CA LYS A 297 -14.54 14.26 -26.04
C LYS A 297 -14.19 13.44 -24.81
N VAL A 298 -14.52 13.92 -23.61
CA VAL A 298 -14.26 13.20 -22.35
C VAL A 298 -15.22 12.02 -22.20
N ALA A 299 -16.52 12.29 -22.40
CA ALA A 299 -17.56 11.27 -22.27
C ALA A 299 -17.36 10.10 -23.25
N SER A 300 -17.01 10.37 -24.51
CA SER A 300 -16.74 9.33 -25.51
C SER A 300 -15.60 8.39 -25.09
N ARG A 301 -14.51 8.94 -24.51
CA ARG A 301 -13.38 8.12 -24.00
C ARG A 301 -13.80 7.25 -22.82
N MET A 302 -14.58 7.79 -21.91
CA MET A 302 -15.06 7.05 -20.73
C MET A 302 -16.07 5.97 -21.13
N LEU A 303 -17.08 6.33 -21.94
CA LEU A 303 -18.14 5.40 -22.34
C LEU A 303 -17.65 4.37 -23.37
N GLY A 304 -16.85 4.80 -24.35
CA GLY A 304 -16.33 3.90 -25.40
C GLY A 304 -15.14 3.05 -24.96
N GLY A 305 -14.37 3.51 -23.97
CA GLY A 305 -13.17 2.83 -23.49
C GLY A 305 -13.36 1.96 -22.25
N CYS A 306 -14.59 1.85 -21.72
CA CYS A 306 -14.87 1.13 -20.48
C CYS A 306 -15.85 -0.02 -20.66
N LYS A 307 -15.65 -1.10 -19.90
CA LYS A 307 -16.72 -2.07 -19.65
C LYS A 307 -17.70 -1.49 -18.63
N MET A 308 -18.93 -1.26 -19.08
CA MET A 308 -19.96 -0.60 -18.27
C MET A 308 -20.80 -1.62 -17.50
N PHE A 309 -21.10 -1.28 -16.23
CA PHE A 309 -21.98 -2.05 -15.37
C PHE A 309 -22.99 -1.11 -14.72
N LYS A 310 -24.27 -1.38 -14.93
CA LYS A 310 -25.37 -0.70 -14.22
C LYS A 310 -25.61 -1.42 -12.91
N PHE A 311 -25.77 -0.66 -11.82
CA PHE A 311 -26.15 -1.16 -10.51
C PHE A 311 -27.65 -0.95 -10.31
N PHE A 312 -28.33 -2.00 -9.85
CA PHE A 312 -29.78 -2.03 -9.70
C PHE A 312 -30.15 -2.31 -8.25
N GLY A 313 -31.36 -1.87 -7.85
CA GLY A 313 -31.93 -2.13 -6.54
C GLY A 313 -32.23 -0.87 -5.73
N ALA A 314 -32.53 -1.02 -4.45
CA ALA A 314 -32.76 0.05 -3.50
C ALA A 314 -31.46 0.43 -2.75
N ASP A 315 -31.43 1.62 -2.16
CA ASP A 315 -30.30 2.07 -1.34
C ASP A 315 -30.04 1.11 -0.17
N GLN A 316 -28.86 0.51 -0.15
CA GLN A 316 -28.46 -0.51 0.83
C GLN A 316 -28.13 0.09 2.21
N ARG A 317 -27.98 1.42 2.30
CA ARG A 317 -27.75 2.13 3.57
C ARG A 317 -29.02 2.32 4.40
N LEU A 318 -30.18 2.16 3.76
CA LEU A 318 -31.50 2.35 4.39
C LEU A 318 -32.15 1.02 4.84
N LYS A 319 -31.43 -0.08 4.73
CA LYS A 319 -31.90 -1.41 5.11
C LYS A 319 -31.23 -1.92 6.39
#